data_0cb2858bd4000cc1afb966a9554c027e
#
_entry.id   0cb2858bd4000cc1afb966a9554c027e
#
_cell.length_a   1.000
_cell.length_b   1.000
_cell.length_c   1.000
_cell.angle_alpha   90.00
_cell.angle_beta   90.00
_cell.angle_gamma   90.00
#
_symmetry.space_group_name_H-M   'P 1'
#
loop_
_entity.id
_entity.type
_entity.pdbx_description
1 polymer ?
#
loop_
_entity_poly.entity_id
_entity_poly.type
_entity_poly.pdbx_seq_one_letter_code
_entity_poly.pdbx_strand_id
1 'polypeptide(L)'
;MAENVNPNIGKKFPEITAESLAKTRETIPDSAHGKITLVAVAFLRESQGQLDAWLGPFVERFGKKEGFMFYEVPMINVGYLFMRYMIDGGMRAGIPADQHKHVVTMYGNVEKYTKALNIDPRYGHAFLLDREGIIRFQGQGYPNPETLKELFDTAEKLAQ
;
A
#
# COMPACT_ATOMS: atom_id res chain seq x y z
N MET A 1 21.21 17.41 15.43
CA MET A 1 20.92 16.87 14.09
C MET A 1 19.43 16.95 13.84
N ALA A 2 19.06 17.60 12.77
CA ALA A 2 17.66 17.58 12.38
C ALA A 2 17.30 16.16 11.94
N GLU A 3 16.36 15.53 12.62
CA GLU A 3 15.76 14.31 12.11
C GLU A 3 15.13 14.64 10.76
N ASN A 4 15.49 13.89 9.72
CA ASN A 4 14.83 14.00 8.44
C ASN A 4 13.41 13.40 8.58
N VAL A 5 12.51 14.21 9.13
CA VAL A 5 11.11 13.81 9.21
C VAL A 5 10.55 13.86 7.80
N ASN A 6 10.06 12.71 7.32
CA ASN A 6 9.39 12.65 6.03
C ASN A 6 8.19 13.61 6.05
N PRO A 7 8.09 14.55 5.06
CA PRO A 7 7.03 15.55 5.06
C PRO A 7 5.61 14.97 4.91
N ASN A 8 5.48 13.71 4.50
CA ASN A 8 4.17 13.05 4.43
C ASN A 8 3.65 12.59 5.79
N ILE A 9 4.52 12.44 6.78
CA ILE A 9 4.09 12.03 8.12
C ILE A 9 3.17 13.10 8.71
N GLY A 10 1.99 12.67 9.15
CA GLY A 10 0.95 13.56 9.67
C GLY A 10 -0.07 14.02 8.62
N LYS A 11 0.15 13.71 7.34
CA LYS A 11 -0.80 14.03 6.27
C LYS A 11 -1.74 12.86 6.01
N LYS A 12 -2.95 13.17 5.59
CA LYS A 12 -3.88 12.14 5.14
C LYS A 12 -3.39 11.52 3.85
N PHE A 13 -3.49 10.19 3.75
CA PHE A 13 -3.16 9.46 2.54
C PHE A 13 -4.10 9.89 1.40
N PRO A 14 -3.59 10.14 0.18
CA PRO A 14 -4.43 10.53 -0.95
C PRO A 14 -5.48 9.48 -1.27
N GLU A 15 -6.69 9.92 -1.56
CA GLU A 15 -7.79 9.01 -1.88
C GLU A 15 -7.54 8.25 -3.17
N ILE A 16 -7.64 6.94 -3.09
CA ILE A 16 -7.56 6.03 -4.24
C ILE A 16 -8.83 5.21 -4.28
N THR A 17 -9.64 5.37 -5.34
CA THR A 17 -10.82 4.55 -5.55
C THR A 17 -10.59 3.67 -6.76
N ALA A 18 -10.66 2.36 -6.55
CA ALA A 18 -10.44 1.37 -7.61
C ALA A 18 -11.06 0.03 -7.22
N GLU A 19 -11.11 -0.89 -8.18
CA GLU A 19 -11.65 -2.23 -7.96
C GLU A 19 -10.54 -3.17 -7.49
N SER A 20 -10.85 -3.96 -6.46
CA SER A 20 -9.96 -5.03 -6.02
C SER A 20 -10.00 -6.23 -6.98
N LEU A 21 -9.05 -7.15 -6.86
CA LEU A 21 -9.07 -8.41 -7.60
C LEU A 21 -10.26 -9.29 -7.22
N ALA A 22 -10.87 -9.06 -6.07
CA ALA A 22 -12.13 -9.71 -5.65
C ALA A 22 -13.36 -9.03 -6.27
N LYS A 23 -13.17 -8.04 -7.15
CA LYS A 23 -14.21 -7.28 -7.83
C LYS A 23 -15.07 -6.43 -6.89
N THR A 24 -14.50 -6.04 -5.75
CA THR A 24 -15.12 -5.08 -4.83
C THR A 24 -14.52 -3.70 -5.06
N ARG A 25 -15.37 -2.67 -5.03
CA ARG A 25 -14.91 -1.29 -5.14
C ARG A 25 -14.39 -0.82 -3.79
N GLU A 26 -13.13 -0.39 -3.77
CA GLU A 26 -12.47 0.10 -2.56
C GLU A 26 -12.11 1.57 -2.70
N THR A 27 -12.25 2.32 -1.62
CA THR A 27 -11.76 3.69 -1.49
C THR A 27 -10.74 3.73 -0.36
N ILE A 28 -9.47 3.84 -0.70
CA ILE A 28 -8.39 3.91 0.28
C ILE A 28 -8.17 5.39 0.63
N PRO A 29 -8.06 5.78 1.90
CA PRO A 29 -8.04 4.93 3.09
C PRO A 29 -9.43 4.63 3.69
N ASP A 30 -10.50 5.23 3.21
CA ASP A 30 -11.81 5.26 3.87
C ASP A 30 -12.43 3.87 4.04
N SER A 31 -12.23 2.94 3.10
CA SER A 31 -12.73 1.57 3.22
C SER A 31 -12.15 0.82 4.42
N ALA A 32 -11.02 1.27 4.94
CA ALA A 32 -10.36 0.68 6.11
C ALA A 32 -10.44 1.60 7.34
N HIS A 33 -11.37 2.56 7.35
CA HIS A 33 -11.54 3.46 8.48
C HIS A 33 -11.70 2.68 9.79
N GLY A 34 -10.99 3.12 10.82
CA GLY A 34 -10.98 2.46 12.11
C GLY A 34 -9.91 1.37 12.25
N LYS A 35 -9.19 1.06 11.17
CA LYS A 35 -8.14 0.04 11.18
C LYS A 35 -6.78 0.67 10.88
N ILE A 36 -5.75 0.14 11.55
CA ILE A 36 -4.35 0.48 11.25
C ILE A 36 -4.00 -0.23 9.96
N THR A 37 -3.61 0.52 8.93
CA THR A 37 -3.55 0.02 7.56
C THR A 37 -2.17 0.19 6.96
N LEU A 38 -1.59 -0.88 6.43
CA LEU A 38 -0.39 -0.81 5.59
C LEU A 38 -0.82 -0.75 4.13
N VAL A 39 -0.39 0.28 3.42
CA VAL A 39 -0.62 0.44 1.98
C VAL A 39 0.72 0.37 1.26
N ALA A 40 0.90 -0.64 0.43
CA ALA A 40 2.10 -0.83 -0.37
C ALA A 40 1.79 -0.51 -1.83
N VAL A 41 2.56 0.41 -2.41
CA VAL A 41 2.30 0.99 -3.73
C VAL A 41 3.49 0.74 -4.65
N ALA A 42 3.23 0.28 -5.86
CA ALA A 42 4.26 0.13 -6.89
C ALA A 42 3.76 0.64 -8.25
N PHE A 43 4.68 1.20 -9.01
CA PHE A 43 4.42 1.75 -10.35
C PHE A 43 5.07 0.90 -11.44
N LEU A 44 5.99 0.00 -11.07
CA LEU A 44 6.72 -0.89 -11.94
C LEU A 44 6.56 -2.32 -11.50
N ARG A 45 6.48 -3.22 -12.47
CA ARG A 45 6.40 -4.67 -12.19
C ARG A 45 7.63 -5.16 -11.41
N GLU A 46 8.81 -4.61 -11.70
CA GLU A 46 10.05 -4.97 -11.03
C GLU A 46 10.05 -4.63 -9.53
N SER A 47 9.16 -3.76 -9.10
CA SER A 47 9.05 -3.36 -7.69
C SER A 47 8.21 -4.33 -6.85
N GLN A 48 7.63 -5.37 -7.44
CA GLN A 48 6.79 -6.33 -6.73
C GLN A 48 7.51 -6.99 -5.55
N GLY A 49 8.76 -7.38 -5.75
CA GLY A 49 9.56 -7.98 -4.67
C GLY A 49 9.75 -7.06 -3.47
N GLN A 50 9.81 -5.75 -3.72
CA GLN A 50 9.89 -4.75 -2.66
C GLN A 50 8.59 -4.72 -1.84
N LEU A 51 7.44 -4.71 -2.51
CA LEU A 51 6.15 -4.75 -1.84
C LEU A 51 5.98 -6.02 -0.99
N ASP A 52 6.36 -7.16 -1.55
CA ASP A 52 6.27 -8.44 -0.85
C ASP A 52 7.15 -8.44 0.42
N ALA A 53 8.30 -7.78 0.37
CA ALA A 53 9.21 -7.70 1.50
C ALA A 53 8.66 -6.84 2.65
N TRP A 54 7.78 -5.88 2.38
CA TRP A 54 7.06 -5.10 3.39
C TRP A 54 5.80 -5.82 3.86
N LEU A 55 5.00 -6.29 2.91
CA LEU A 55 3.69 -6.90 3.19
C LEU A 55 3.80 -8.26 3.88
N GLY A 56 4.72 -9.12 3.42
CA GLY A 56 4.86 -10.47 3.97
C GLY A 56 5.01 -10.49 5.48
N PRO A 57 6.02 -9.83 6.05
CA PRO A 57 6.21 -9.78 7.50
C PRO A 57 5.06 -9.10 8.25
N PHE A 58 4.49 -8.04 7.67
CA PHE A 58 3.36 -7.33 8.26
C PHE A 58 2.12 -8.24 8.34
N VAL A 59 1.80 -8.92 7.24
CA VAL A 59 0.65 -9.83 7.18
C VAL A 59 0.82 -11.01 8.13
N GLU A 60 2.03 -11.56 8.21
CA GLU A 60 2.33 -12.64 9.15
C GLU A 60 2.06 -12.23 10.60
N ARG A 61 2.42 -10.99 10.95
CA ARG A 61 2.29 -10.50 12.32
C ARG A 61 0.92 -9.93 12.64
N PHE A 62 0.31 -9.17 11.73
CA PHE A 62 -0.91 -8.40 11.97
C PHE A 62 -2.09 -8.80 11.09
N GLY A 63 -1.88 -9.59 10.04
CA GLY A 63 -2.88 -9.83 9.00
C GLY A 63 -4.18 -10.47 9.50
N LYS A 64 -4.13 -11.21 10.60
CA LYS A 64 -5.30 -11.86 11.20
C LYS A 64 -5.78 -11.17 12.48
N LYS A 65 -5.11 -10.10 12.88
CA LYS A 65 -5.50 -9.35 14.08
C LYS A 65 -6.62 -8.38 13.73
N GLU A 66 -7.62 -8.36 14.59
CA GLU A 66 -8.68 -7.37 14.51
C GLU A 66 -8.10 -5.96 14.66
N GLY A 67 -8.61 -5.00 13.88
CA GLY A 67 -8.14 -3.63 13.91
C GLY A 67 -6.98 -3.32 12.96
N PHE A 68 -6.55 -4.30 12.16
CA PHE A 68 -5.49 -4.13 11.16
C PHE A 68 -6.00 -4.45 9.76
N MET A 69 -5.44 -3.77 8.77
CA MET A 69 -5.75 -3.96 7.36
C MET A 69 -4.49 -3.76 6.52
N PHE A 70 -4.48 -4.31 5.33
CA PHE A 70 -3.40 -4.09 4.38
C PHE A 70 -3.92 -4.07 2.95
N TYR A 71 -3.28 -3.27 2.12
CA TYR A 71 -3.55 -3.18 0.69
C TYR A 71 -2.24 -3.21 -0.09
N GLU A 72 -2.27 -3.89 -1.21
CA GLU A 72 -1.27 -3.79 -2.26
C GLU A 72 -1.92 -3.04 -3.41
N VAL A 73 -1.29 -1.95 -3.85
CA VAL A 73 -1.86 -1.08 -4.87
C VAL A 73 -0.90 -0.94 -6.05
N PRO A 74 -1.01 -1.84 -7.05
CA PRO A 74 -0.33 -1.61 -8.32
C PRO A 74 -0.94 -0.37 -9.01
N MET A 75 -0.09 0.61 -9.30
CA MET A 75 -0.46 1.83 -10.00
C MET A 75 -0.13 1.69 -11.47
N ILE A 76 -1.14 1.66 -12.32
CA ILE A 76 -1.00 1.40 -13.74
C ILE A 76 -1.51 2.59 -14.54
N ASN A 77 -0.69 3.09 -15.46
CA ASN A 77 -1.04 4.24 -16.29
C ASN A 77 -2.33 3.97 -17.07
N VAL A 78 -3.15 5.02 -17.21
CA VAL A 78 -4.42 4.95 -17.94
C VAL A 78 -4.28 4.43 -19.38
N GLY A 79 -3.11 4.59 -20.00
CA GLY A 79 -2.84 4.05 -21.33
C GLY A 79 -2.94 2.52 -21.41
N TYR A 80 -2.87 1.83 -20.27
CA TYR A 80 -3.03 0.37 -20.21
C TYR A 80 -4.43 -0.09 -19.81
N LEU A 81 -5.39 0.83 -19.70
CA LEU A 81 -6.76 0.51 -19.28
C LEU A 81 -7.41 -0.53 -20.19
N PHE A 82 -7.12 -0.50 -21.49
CA PHE A 82 -7.66 -1.46 -22.46
C PHE A 82 -7.18 -2.91 -22.21
N MET A 83 -6.07 -3.07 -21.47
CA MET A 83 -5.51 -4.38 -21.08
C MET A 83 -5.95 -4.82 -19.69
N ARG A 84 -6.81 -4.05 -19.04
CA ARG A 84 -7.21 -4.27 -17.64
C ARG A 84 -7.63 -5.71 -17.35
N TYR A 85 -8.50 -6.28 -18.17
CA TYR A 85 -8.99 -7.64 -17.94
C TYR A 85 -7.88 -8.68 -18.02
N MET A 86 -6.92 -8.49 -18.93
CA MET A 86 -5.77 -9.39 -19.07
C MET A 86 -4.81 -9.24 -17.86
N ILE A 87 -4.51 -8.02 -17.46
CA ILE A 87 -3.60 -7.74 -16.35
C ILE A 87 -4.19 -8.26 -15.04
N ASP A 88 -5.43 -7.90 -14.72
CA ASP A 88 -6.12 -8.33 -13.50
C ASP A 88 -6.32 -9.85 -13.50
N GLY A 89 -6.65 -10.44 -14.64
CA GLY A 89 -6.79 -11.89 -14.77
C GLY A 89 -5.49 -12.63 -14.52
N GLY A 90 -4.37 -12.09 -15.00
CA GLY A 90 -3.04 -12.63 -14.72
C GLY A 90 -2.70 -12.57 -13.24
N MET A 91 -3.01 -11.46 -12.58
CA MET A 91 -2.80 -11.30 -11.14
C MET A 91 -3.68 -12.28 -10.34
N ARG A 92 -4.95 -12.44 -10.71
CA ARG A 92 -5.85 -13.40 -10.05
C ARG A 92 -5.33 -14.83 -10.16
N ALA A 93 -4.77 -15.18 -11.30
CA ALA A 93 -4.21 -16.52 -11.51
C ALA A 93 -2.96 -16.79 -10.66
N GLY A 94 -2.16 -15.75 -10.37
CA GLY A 94 -0.90 -15.86 -9.62
C GLY A 94 -1.01 -15.57 -8.13
N ILE A 95 -2.14 -15.07 -7.65
CA ILE A 95 -2.32 -14.65 -6.25
C ILE A 95 -3.41 -15.51 -5.61
N PRO A 96 -3.21 -16.05 -4.37
CA PRO A 96 -4.26 -16.80 -3.69
C PRO A 96 -5.57 -16.03 -3.57
N ALA A 97 -6.69 -16.72 -3.73
CA ALA A 97 -8.01 -16.09 -3.79
C ALA A 97 -8.37 -15.29 -2.53
N ASP A 98 -7.92 -15.73 -1.36
CA ASP A 98 -8.16 -15.04 -0.09
C ASP A 98 -7.41 -13.71 0.03
N GLN A 99 -6.43 -13.46 -0.84
CA GLN A 99 -5.67 -12.22 -0.91
C GLN A 99 -6.25 -11.22 -1.93
N HIS A 100 -7.17 -11.63 -2.80
CA HIS A 100 -7.70 -10.79 -3.88
C HIS A 100 -8.34 -9.50 -3.38
N LYS A 101 -9.01 -9.52 -2.23
CA LYS A 101 -9.65 -8.34 -1.64
C LYS A 101 -8.66 -7.27 -1.18
N HIS A 102 -7.40 -7.64 -1.00
CA HIS A 102 -6.34 -6.74 -0.55
C HIS A 102 -5.54 -6.13 -1.70
N VAL A 103 -5.72 -6.63 -2.92
CA VAL A 103 -5.01 -6.11 -4.10
C VAL A 103 -5.96 -5.22 -4.89
N VAL A 104 -5.65 -3.93 -4.89
CA VAL A 104 -6.47 -2.89 -5.53
C VAL A 104 -5.66 -2.29 -6.66
N THR A 105 -6.00 -2.64 -7.91
CA THR A 105 -5.29 -2.14 -9.09
C THR A 105 -5.86 -0.80 -9.51
N MET A 106 -5.05 0.24 -9.46
CA MET A 106 -5.44 1.58 -9.86
C MET A 106 -4.98 1.84 -11.30
N TYR A 107 -5.94 2.03 -12.19
CA TYR A 107 -5.70 2.43 -13.58
C TYR A 107 -6.08 3.91 -13.72
N GLY A 108 -5.11 4.75 -14.01
CA GLY A 108 -5.42 6.16 -14.12
C GLY A 108 -4.19 7.05 -14.22
N ASN A 109 -4.33 8.28 -13.74
CA ASN A 109 -3.25 9.26 -13.71
C ASN A 109 -2.31 8.98 -12.53
N VAL A 110 -1.28 8.17 -12.77
CA VAL A 110 -0.32 7.78 -11.74
C VAL A 110 0.52 8.97 -11.25
N GLU A 111 0.78 9.96 -12.12
CA GLU A 111 1.55 11.15 -11.74
C GLU A 111 0.87 11.97 -10.65
N LYS A 112 -0.45 11.98 -10.60
CA LYS A 112 -1.20 12.64 -9.53
C LYS A 112 -0.73 12.16 -8.15
N TYR A 113 -0.50 10.86 -8.01
CA TYR A 113 -0.09 10.24 -6.75
C TYR A 113 1.39 10.39 -6.47
N THR A 114 2.24 10.27 -7.50
CA THR A 114 3.68 10.50 -7.32
C THR A 114 3.97 11.94 -6.90
N LYS A 115 3.23 12.90 -7.43
CA LYS A 115 3.36 14.31 -7.06
C LYS A 115 2.77 14.58 -5.67
N ALA A 116 1.57 14.07 -5.37
CA ALA A 116 0.92 14.28 -4.08
C ALA A 116 1.75 13.73 -2.91
N LEU A 117 2.41 12.61 -3.13
CA LEU A 117 3.25 11.95 -2.11
C LEU A 117 4.73 12.30 -2.23
N ASN A 118 5.12 13.02 -3.29
CA ASN A 118 6.51 13.35 -3.61
C ASN A 118 7.41 12.10 -3.52
N ILE A 119 7.05 11.07 -4.26
CA ILE A 119 7.74 9.77 -4.25
C ILE A 119 8.31 9.44 -5.63
N ASP A 120 9.34 8.61 -5.63
CA ASP A 120 10.00 8.14 -6.85
C ASP A 120 9.30 6.89 -7.37
N PRO A 121 8.72 6.93 -8.59
CA PRO A 121 8.00 5.79 -9.14
C PRO A 121 8.88 4.57 -9.48
N ARG A 122 10.21 4.73 -9.44
CA ARG A 122 11.13 3.61 -9.68
C ARG A 122 11.15 2.59 -8.54
N TYR A 123 10.66 2.97 -7.35
CA TYR A 123 10.69 2.14 -6.16
C TYR A 123 9.28 1.76 -5.72
N GLY A 124 9.17 0.64 -4.99
CA GLY A 124 8.00 0.34 -4.19
C GLY A 124 8.00 1.19 -2.93
N HIS A 125 6.81 1.51 -2.44
CA HIS A 125 6.63 2.36 -1.25
C HIS A 125 5.65 1.71 -0.30
N ALA A 126 5.92 1.82 1.00
CA ALA A 126 5.04 1.34 2.06
C ALA A 126 4.64 2.50 2.96
N PHE A 127 3.34 2.63 3.20
CA PHE A 127 2.77 3.66 4.07
C PHE A 127 1.96 2.99 5.17
N LEU A 128 2.28 3.29 6.41
CA LEU A 128 1.44 2.85 7.52
C LEU A 128 0.52 4.00 7.92
N LEU A 129 -0.78 3.73 7.91
CA LEU A 129 -1.82 4.69 8.21
C LEU A 129 -2.46 4.36 9.57
N ASP A 130 -2.79 5.39 10.34
CA ASP A 130 -3.56 5.21 11.54
C ASP A 130 -5.05 4.96 11.21
N ARG A 131 -5.88 4.85 12.25
CA ARG A 131 -7.31 4.55 12.10
C ARG A 131 -8.09 5.61 11.30
N GLU A 132 -7.53 6.80 11.16
CA GLU A 132 -8.13 7.92 10.44
C GLU A 132 -7.52 8.13 9.04
N GLY A 133 -6.61 7.27 8.63
CA GLY A 133 -5.95 7.36 7.34
C GLY A 133 -4.80 8.34 7.27
N ILE A 134 -4.25 8.71 8.42
CA ILE A 134 -3.10 9.62 8.52
C ILE A 134 -1.81 8.81 8.43
N ILE A 135 -0.87 9.25 7.60
CA ILE A 135 0.42 8.58 7.41
C ILE A 135 1.25 8.73 8.67
N ARG A 136 1.67 7.60 9.24
CA ARG A 136 2.49 7.55 10.46
C ARG A 136 3.86 6.93 10.24
N PHE A 137 4.05 6.22 9.13
CA PHE A 137 5.33 5.64 8.72
C PHE A 137 5.37 5.59 7.20
N GLN A 138 6.57 5.74 6.65
CA GLN A 138 6.80 5.60 5.20
C GLN A 138 8.15 4.95 4.95
N GLY A 139 8.17 3.92 4.09
CA GLY A 139 9.37 3.24 3.64
C GLY A 139 9.45 3.19 2.13
N GLN A 140 10.67 3.07 1.59
CA GLN A 140 10.94 3.01 0.15
C GLN A 140 11.90 1.87 -0.15
N GLY A 141 11.67 1.19 -1.28
CA GLY A 141 12.53 0.09 -1.72
C GLY A 141 12.40 -1.13 -0.82
N TYR A 142 13.46 -1.92 -0.74
CA TYR A 142 13.48 -3.09 0.16
C TYR A 142 13.66 -2.62 1.61
N PRO A 143 12.88 -3.17 2.54
CA PRO A 143 13.13 -2.93 3.96
C PRO A 143 14.40 -3.64 4.41
N ASN A 144 14.95 -3.16 5.51
CA ASN A 144 15.98 -3.87 6.27
C ASN A 144 15.43 -4.22 7.65
N PRO A 145 16.15 -5.00 8.49
CA PRO A 145 15.64 -5.35 9.82
C PRO A 145 15.30 -4.14 10.71
N GLU A 146 16.05 -3.05 10.57
CA GLU A 146 15.81 -1.81 11.31
C GLU A 146 14.51 -1.12 10.89
N THR A 147 14.30 -0.97 9.58
CA THR A 147 13.07 -0.33 9.07
C THR A 147 11.83 -1.20 9.29
N LEU A 148 11.95 -2.52 9.23
CA LEU A 148 10.84 -3.42 9.59
C LEU A 148 10.49 -3.30 11.07
N LYS A 149 11.49 -3.21 11.94
CA LYS A 149 11.27 -2.99 13.37
C LYS A 149 10.55 -1.66 13.61
N GLU A 150 10.96 -0.60 12.93
CA GLU A 150 10.31 0.71 13.03
C GLU A 150 8.84 0.64 12.58
N LEU A 151 8.55 -0.04 11.48
CA LEU A 151 7.18 -0.27 11.01
C LEU A 151 6.35 -0.98 12.09
N PHE A 152 6.86 -2.08 12.64
CA PHE A 152 6.15 -2.87 13.63
C PHE A 152 5.94 -2.12 14.93
N ASP A 153 6.96 -1.43 15.42
CA ASP A 153 6.87 -0.63 16.65
C ASP A 153 5.83 0.48 16.48
N THR A 154 5.80 1.12 15.32
CA THR A 154 4.81 2.16 15.01
C THR A 154 3.40 1.57 14.97
N ALA A 155 3.21 0.43 14.32
CA ALA A 155 1.92 -0.25 14.25
C ALA A 155 1.40 -0.64 15.65
N GLU A 156 2.26 -1.20 16.48
CA GLU A 156 1.89 -1.58 17.85
C GLU A 156 1.59 -0.37 18.73
N LYS A 157 2.33 0.71 18.57
CA LYS A 157 2.08 1.95 19.30
C LYS A 157 0.72 2.55 18.92
N LEU A 158 0.36 2.53 17.63
CA LEU A 158 -0.92 3.01 17.16
C LEU A 158 -2.09 2.17 17.70
N ALA A 159 -1.85 0.91 17.97
CA ALA A 159 -2.87 -0.04 18.47
C ALA A 159 -3.17 0.11 19.97
N GLN A 160 -2.33 0.83 20.69
CA GLN A 160 -2.52 1.05 22.13
C GLN A 160 -3.70 1.95 22.44
#